data_a1871112a0cc1a1f2517baa4fb2e4e0b
#
_entry.id   a1871112a0cc1a1f2517baa4fb2e4e0b
#
_cell.length_a   1.000
_cell.length_b   1.000
_cell.length_c   1.000
_cell.angle_alpha   90.00
_cell.angle_beta   90.00
_cell.angle_gamma   90.00
#
_symmetry.space_group_name_H-M   'P 1'
#
loop_
_entity.id
_entity.type
_entity.pdbx_description
1 polymer ?
#
loop_
_entity_poly.entity_id
_entity_poly.type
_entity_poly.pdbx_seq_one_letter_code
_entity_poly.pdbx_strand_id
1 'polypeptide(L)'
;AQCLVGSEMCIRDRPYLTTDCREMLECSDTIISGITAVMKYCEIPHCIIGIERNKPECIDLLTSLTREMKGVEVKGLPMRYPQGAEKTLVETCTGREVPQVGPSGKPGLPADAGCVIMNVTSVSTLGKFLKTGIPLVTKRVTVEGDAIAKPQNIEVPIGTLYRDVIDACGGVKEGVELGKIIFGCLLYTSPS
;
A
#
# COMPACT_ATOMS: atom_id res chain seq x y z
N ALA A 1 -8.33 -19.18 0.42
CA ALA A 1 -7.00 -18.59 0.11
C ALA A 1 -5.94 -19.28 0.95
N GLN A 2 -4.81 -19.63 0.36
CA GLN A 2 -3.71 -20.31 1.05
C GLN A 2 -2.56 -19.37 1.42
N CYS A 3 -2.58 -18.15 0.92
CA CYS A 3 -1.53 -17.17 1.13
C CYS A 3 -2.09 -15.75 1.12
N LEU A 4 -1.67 -14.94 2.08
CA LEU A 4 -1.88 -13.49 2.07
C LEU A 4 -0.60 -12.83 1.57
N VAL A 5 -0.70 -12.01 0.56
CA VAL A 5 0.42 -11.23 0.05
C VAL A 5 0.11 -9.77 0.24
N GLY A 6 0.90 -9.10 1.08
CA GLY A 6 0.85 -7.66 1.24
C GLY A 6 1.89 -7.00 0.34
N SER A 7 1.54 -5.92 -0.33
CA SER A 7 2.52 -5.16 -1.10
C SER A 7 2.47 -3.69 -0.78
N GLU A 8 3.62 -3.09 -0.91
CA GLU A 8 3.75 -1.67 -1.10
C GLU A 8 3.82 -1.37 -2.60
N MET A 9 3.05 -0.37 -3.04
CA MET A 9 3.14 0.08 -4.43
C MET A 9 4.37 0.98 -4.59
N CYS A 10 5.20 0.59 -5.53
CA CYS A 10 6.55 1.10 -5.79
C CYS A 10 6.70 2.61 -5.96
N ILE A 11 7.72 3.20 -5.34
CA ILE A 11 8.24 4.54 -5.66
C ILE A 11 8.61 4.67 -7.15
N ARG A 12 9.06 3.58 -7.79
CA ARG A 12 9.40 3.62 -9.22
C ARG A 12 8.18 3.71 -10.12
N ASP A 13 7.05 3.14 -9.69
CA ASP A 13 5.78 3.26 -10.42
C ASP A 13 5.14 4.62 -10.18
N ARG A 14 5.43 5.20 -9.02
CA ARG A 14 4.91 6.48 -8.56
C ARG A 14 5.99 7.19 -7.74
N PRO A 15 6.89 7.92 -8.41
CA PRO A 15 7.92 8.68 -7.73
C PRO A 15 7.31 9.56 -6.63
N TYR A 16 8.05 9.69 -5.54
CA TYR A 16 7.71 10.56 -4.39
C TYR A 16 6.57 10.07 -3.47
N LEU A 17 5.89 8.96 -3.72
CA LEU A 17 4.88 8.45 -2.79
C LEU A 17 5.55 7.70 -1.63
N THR A 18 5.35 8.20 -0.41
CA THR A 18 5.99 7.67 0.80
C THR A 18 4.99 7.21 1.87
N THR A 19 3.70 7.27 1.58
CA THR A 19 2.62 6.98 2.54
C THR A 19 2.73 5.58 3.13
N ASP A 20 2.88 4.55 2.28
CA ASP A 20 2.92 3.16 2.74
C ASP A 20 4.19 2.86 3.55
N CYS A 21 5.34 3.47 3.18
CA CYS A 21 6.56 3.36 3.96
C CYS A 21 6.40 3.98 5.35
N ARG A 22 5.80 5.16 5.43
CA ARG A 22 5.50 5.80 6.71
C ARG A 22 4.51 4.98 7.54
N GLU A 23 3.51 4.39 6.91
CA GLU A 23 2.57 3.50 7.59
C GLU A 23 3.29 2.29 8.20
N MET A 24 4.23 1.67 7.47
CA MET A 24 5.03 0.56 7.99
C MET A 24 5.90 0.97 9.18
N LEU A 25 6.51 2.14 9.15
CA LEU A 25 7.41 2.62 10.21
C LEU A 25 6.65 3.11 11.46
N GLU A 26 5.53 3.82 11.26
CA GLU A 26 4.82 4.51 12.32
C GLU A 26 3.65 3.70 12.91
N CYS A 27 3.07 2.78 12.13
CA CYS A 27 1.86 2.02 12.49
C CYS A 27 2.08 0.51 12.42
N SER A 28 3.30 0.03 12.62
CA SER A 28 3.65 -1.38 12.52
C SER A 28 2.82 -2.28 13.46
N ASP A 29 2.44 -1.80 14.63
CA ASP A 29 1.60 -2.50 15.60
C ASP A 29 0.18 -2.79 15.07
N THR A 30 -0.41 -1.86 14.31
CA THR A 30 -1.71 -2.05 13.67
C THR A 30 -1.60 -2.97 12.45
N ILE A 31 -0.49 -2.91 11.71
CA ILE A 31 -0.20 -3.84 10.62
C ILE A 31 -0.14 -5.28 11.15
N ILE A 32 0.65 -5.53 12.19
CA ILE A 32 0.76 -6.86 12.82
C ILE A 32 -0.60 -7.35 13.32
N SER A 33 -1.38 -6.48 13.95
CA SER A 33 -2.74 -6.81 14.41
C SER A 33 -3.66 -7.17 13.24
N GLY A 34 -3.58 -6.42 12.13
CA GLY A 34 -4.36 -6.68 10.93
C GLY A 34 -3.97 -8.00 10.26
N ILE A 35 -2.67 -8.28 10.11
CA ILE A 35 -2.16 -9.55 9.57
C ILE A 35 -2.67 -10.71 10.42
N THR A 36 -2.51 -10.63 11.74
CA THR A 36 -2.95 -11.67 12.67
C THR A 36 -4.45 -11.94 12.54
N ALA A 37 -5.25 -10.88 12.42
CA ALA A 37 -6.70 -11.01 12.25
C ALA A 37 -7.05 -11.68 10.92
N VAL A 38 -6.46 -11.23 9.80
CA VAL A 38 -6.74 -11.81 8.48
C VAL A 38 -6.34 -13.29 8.44
N MET A 39 -5.13 -13.61 8.90
CA MET A 39 -4.67 -15.00 8.95
C MET A 39 -5.62 -15.88 9.78
N LYS A 40 -6.03 -15.40 10.94
CA LYS A 40 -6.91 -16.14 11.84
C LYS A 40 -8.31 -16.33 11.29
N TYR A 41 -8.96 -15.26 10.86
CA TYR A 41 -10.38 -15.30 10.48
C TYR A 41 -10.63 -15.79 9.06
N CYS A 42 -9.65 -15.66 8.18
CA CYS A 42 -9.69 -16.22 6.83
C CYS A 42 -9.00 -17.59 6.72
N GLU A 43 -8.52 -18.14 7.84
CA GLU A 43 -7.82 -19.44 7.91
C GLU A 43 -6.63 -19.52 6.92
N ILE A 44 -5.87 -18.42 6.81
CA ILE A 44 -4.73 -18.31 5.92
C ILE A 44 -3.47 -18.71 6.66
N PRO A 45 -2.82 -19.83 6.28
CA PRO A 45 -1.65 -20.33 7.01
C PRO A 45 -0.35 -19.57 6.74
N HIS A 46 -0.27 -18.83 5.61
CA HIS A 46 0.95 -18.15 5.19
C HIS A 46 0.68 -16.70 4.79
N CYS A 47 1.50 -15.79 5.29
CA CYS A 47 1.50 -14.37 4.92
C CYS A 47 2.90 -13.98 4.44
N ILE A 48 2.97 -13.35 3.27
CA ILE A 48 4.22 -12.79 2.75
C ILE A 48 4.06 -11.28 2.67
N ILE A 49 4.93 -10.56 3.37
CA ILE A 49 4.99 -9.10 3.31
C ILE A 49 6.07 -8.75 2.28
N GLY A 50 5.63 -8.36 1.08
CA GLY A 50 6.52 -7.96 0.00
C GLY A 50 6.90 -6.49 0.12
N ILE A 51 8.18 -6.18 0.30
CA ILE A 51 8.69 -4.81 0.42
C ILE A 51 9.83 -4.63 -0.58
N GLU A 52 9.85 -3.51 -1.29
CA GLU A 52 10.96 -3.21 -2.18
C GLU A 52 12.29 -3.01 -1.44
N ARG A 53 13.36 -3.51 -2.04
CA ARG A 53 14.71 -3.47 -1.45
C ARG A 53 15.28 -2.07 -1.25
N ASN A 54 14.67 -1.04 -1.82
CA ASN A 54 15.03 0.37 -1.58
C ASN A 54 14.51 0.91 -0.24
N LYS A 55 13.82 0.09 0.55
CA LYS A 55 13.26 0.45 1.87
C LYS A 55 13.80 -0.50 2.95
N PRO A 56 15.11 -0.51 3.19
CA PRO A 56 15.72 -1.42 4.14
C PRO A 56 15.17 -1.24 5.56
N GLU A 57 14.87 -0.01 5.97
CA GLU A 57 14.35 0.27 7.31
C GLU A 57 13.01 -0.43 7.57
N CYS A 58 12.11 -0.46 6.55
CA CYS A 58 10.83 -1.15 6.65
C CYS A 58 11.01 -2.67 6.68
N ILE A 59 11.95 -3.19 5.89
CA ILE A 59 12.29 -4.62 5.85
C ILE A 59 12.81 -5.06 7.22
N ASP A 60 13.79 -4.33 7.76
CA ASP A 60 14.43 -4.65 9.05
C ASP A 60 13.42 -4.59 10.20
N LEU A 61 12.61 -3.52 10.26
CA LEU A 61 11.58 -3.36 11.27
C LEU A 61 10.56 -4.50 11.24
N LEU A 62 9.92 -4.74 10.08
CA LEU A 62 8.89 -5.76 9.98
C LEU A 62 9.45 -7.17 10.13
N THR A 63 10.68 -7.43 9.67
CA THR A 63 11.37 -8.71 9.92
C THR A 63 11.57 -8.93 11.42
N SER A 64 11.99 -7.91 12.15
CA SER A 64 12.18 -8.03 13.60
C SER A 64 10.86 -8.30 14.34
N LEU A 65 9.78 -7.61 13.95
CA LEU A 65 8.46 -7.73 14.58
C LEU A 65 7.75 -9.06 14.25
N THR A 66 8.01 -9.62 13.07
CA THR A 66 7.36 -10.86 12.63
C THR A 66 8.18 -12.11 12.91
N ARG A 67 9.36 -11.98 13.49
CA ARG A 67 10.32 -13.07 13.72
C ARG A 67 9.73 -14.29 14.45
N GLU A 68 8.82 -14.05 15.40
CA GLU A 68 8.19 -15.09 16.20
C GLU A 68 6.80 -15.49 15.67
N MET A 69 6.33 -14.84 14.61
CA MET A 69 5.02 -15.10 14.02
C MET A 69 5.09 -16.30 13.07
N LYS A 70 4.45 -17.39 13.42
CA LYS A 70 4.39 -18.59 12.56
C LYS A 70 3.66 -18.28 11.26
N GLY A 71 4.29 -18.65 10.13
CA GLY A 71 3.70 -18.49 8.80
C GLY A 71 3.77 -17.07 8.23
N VAL A 72 4.47 -16.13 8.87
CA VAL A 72 4.70 -14.79 8.34
C VAL A 72 6.13 -14.66 7.86
N GLU A 73 6.31 -14.16 6.65
CA GLU A 73 7.62 -13.93 6.01
C GLU A 73 7.69 -12.51 5.44
N VAL A 74 8.83 -11.84 5.61
CA VAL A 74 9.13 -10.57 4.95
C VAL A 74 10.05 -10.84 3.78
N LYS A 75 9.64 -10.45 2.57
CA LYS A 75 10.38 -10.67 1.33
C LYS A 75 10.78 -9.37 0.66
N GLY A 76 12.09 -9.17 0.48
CA GLY A 76 12.63 -8.05 -0.28
C GLY A 76 12.43 -8.23 -1.78
N LEU A 77 11.65 -7.33 -2.40
CA LEU A 77 11.28 -7.37 -3.81
C LEU A 77 12.24 -6.53 -4.67
N PRO A 78 12.45 -6.91 -5.94
CA PRO A 78 13.24 -6.10 -6.85
C PRO A 78 12.50 -4.81 -7.21
N MET A 79 13.28 -3.72 -7.33
CA MET A 79 12.78 -2.42 -7.82
C MET A 79 12.60 -2.46 -9.34
N ARG A 80 11.44 -2.82 -9.82
CA ARG A 80 11.11 -2.74 -11.26
C ARG A 80 9.60 -2.59 -11.49
N TYR A 81 9.26 -1.83 -12.50
CA TYR A 81 7.88 -1.71 -12.95
C TYR A 81 7.45 -3.00 -13.69
N PRO A 82 6.26 -3.55 -13.48
CA PRO A 82 5.23 -3.19 -12.50
C PRO A 82 5.21 -4.15 -11.29
N GLN A 83 6.24 -4.14 -10.44
CA GLN A 83 6.39 -5.06 -9.31
C GLN A 83 5.20 -5.02 -8.34
N GLY A 84 4.54 -3.85 -8.20
CA GLY A 84 3.36 -3.69 -7.36
C GLY A 84 2.05 -4.17 -7.98
N ALA A 85 2.05 -4.58 -9.26
CA ALA A 85 0.86 -5.16 -9.88
C ALA A 85 0.53 -6.52 -9.25
N GLU A 86 -0.75 -6.75 -8.94
CA GLU A 86 -1.20 -7.93 -8.19
C GLU A 86 -0.68 -9.25 -8.77
N LYS A 87 -0.76 -9.44 -10.08
CA LYS A 87 -0.31 -10.67 -10.76
C LYS A 87 1.20 -10.86 -10.64
N THR A 88 1.98 -9.81 -10.87
CA THR A 88 3.44 -9.84 -10.75
C THR A 88 3.86 -10.10 -9.31
N LEU A 89 3.13 -9.52 -8.36
CA LEU A 89 3.41 -9.70 -6.94
C LEU A 89 3.17 -11.15 -6.51
N VAL A 90 2.04 -11.77 -6.92
CA VAL A 90 1.77 -13.18 -6.65
C VAL A 90 2.90 -14.06 -7.16
N GLU A 91 3.28 -13.89 -8.42
CA GLU A 91 4.36 -14.67 -9.02
C GLU A 91 5.69 -14.49 -8.28
N THR A 92 6.09 -13.23 -8.04
CA THR A 92 7.37 -12.93 -7.37
C THR A 92 7.42 -13.44 -5.94
N CYS A 93 6.30 -13.37 -5.22
CA CYS A 93 6.23 -13.81 -3.83
C CYS A 93 6.09 -15.31 -3.69
N THR A 94 5.27 -15.94 -4.51
CA THR A 94 4.82 -17.33 -4.31
C THR A 94 5.28 -18.29 -5.41
N GLY A 95 5.76 -17.80 -6.53
CA GLY A 95 6.04 -18.61 -7.73
C GLY A 95 4.77 -19.12 -8.44
N ARG A 96 3.59 -18.65 -8.04
CA ARG A 96 2.32 -19.06 -8.66
C ARG A 96 1.94 -18.08 -9.75
N GLU A 97 1.38 -18.59 -10.84
CA GLU A 97 0.84 -17.76 -11.91
C GLU A 97 -0.65 -17.51 -11.71
N VAL A 98 -1.06 -16.26 -11.85
CA VAL A 98 -2.49 -15.90 -11.92
C VAL A 98 -2.95 -16.13 -13.36
N PRO A 99 -3.95 -16.98 -13.62
CA PRO A 99 -4.37 -17.29 -14.97
C PRO A 99 -4.86 -16.05 -15.72
N GLN A 100 -4.70 -16.03 -17.04
CA GLN A 100 -5.26 -14.94 -17.86
C GLN A 100 -6.78 -14.94 -17.82
N VAL A 101 -7.36 -16.14 -17.87
CA VAL A 101 -8.81 -16.36 -17.78
C VAL A 101 -9.06 -17.28 -16.60
N GLY A 102 -9.87 -16.83 -15.66
CA GLY A 102 -10.28 -17.61 -14.50
C GLY A 102 -11.38 -18.64 -14.84
N PRO A 103 -11.76 -19.49 -13.87
CA PRO A 103 -12.76 -20.53 -14.05
C PRO A 103 -14.13 -20.04 -14.54
N SER A 104 -14.45 -18.78 -14.28
CA SER A 104 -15.71 -18.14 -14.72
C SER A 104 -15.68 -17.57 -16.14
N GLY A 105 -14.59 -17.75 -16.88
CA GLY A 105 -14.39 -17.11 -18.20
C GLY A 105 -14.06 -15.62 -18.15
N LYS A 106 -13.92 -15.04 -16.95
CA LYS A 106 -13.49 -13.65 -16.72
C LYS A 106 -11.97 -13.57 -16.53
N PRO A 107 -11.38 -12.38 -16.61
CA PRO A 107 -9.96 -12.22 -16.29
C PRO A 107 -9.61 -12.84 -14.92
N GLY A 108 -8.54 -13.62 -14.87
CA GLY A 108 -8.12 -14.30 -13.66
C GLY A 108 -7.72 -13.33 -12.54
N LEU A 109 -8.06 -13.72 -11.34
CA LEU A 109 -7.82 -12.96 -10.10
C LEU A 109 -6.75 -13.68 -9.25
N PRO A 110 -6.08 -12.97 -8.32
CA PRO A 110 -5.18 -13.60 -7.35
C PRO A 110 -5.81 -14.78 -6.59
N ALA A 111 -7.11 -14.71 -6.32
CA ALA A 111 -7.87 -15.79 -5.69
C ALA A 111 -7.85 -17.11 -6.49
N ASP A 112 -7.79 -17.04 -7.82
CA ASP A 112 -7.68 -18.23 -8.68
C ASP A 112 -6.31 -18.92 -8.53
N ALA A 113 -5.30 -18.19 -8.05
CA ALA A 113 -4.01 -18.74 -7.65
C ALA A 113 -3.93 -19.09 -6.16
N GLY A 114 -5.06 -19.02 -5.43
CA GLY A 114 -5.12 -19.25 -3.99
C GLY A 114 -4.48 -18.17 -3.14
N CYS A 115 -4.44 -16.93 -3.63
CA CYS A 115 -3.83 -15.79 -2.95
C CYS A 115 -4.85 -14.68 -2.68
N VAL A 116 -4.67 -14.00 -1.55
CA VAL A 116 -5.35 -12.72 -1.25
C VAL A 116 -4.27 -11.64 -1.22
N ILE A 117 -4.51 -10.53 -1.91
CA ILE A 117 -3.60 -9.38 -1.90
C ILE A 117 -4.27 -8.23 -1.16
N MET A 118 -3.51 -7.63 -0.25
CA MET A 118 -3.92 -6.44 0.48
C MET A 118 -2.78 -5.42 0.51
N ASN A 119 -3.10 -4.15 0.31
CA ASN A 119 -2.16 -3.07 0.55
C ASN A 119 -1.91 -2.93 2.07
N VAL A 120 -0.68 -2.56 2.45
CA VAL A 120 -0.26 -2.43 3.85
C VAL A 120 -1.12 -1.44 4.63
N THR A 121 -1.50 -0.32 4.01
CA THR A 121 -2.41 0.67 4.63
C THR A 121 -3.80 0.09 4.89
N SER A 122 -4.30 -0.79 4.02
CA SER A 122 -5.59 -1.47 4.24
C SER A 122 -5.52 -2.45 5.42
N VAL A 123 -4.41 -3.17 5.53
CA VAL A 123 -4.16 -4.10 6.66
C VAL A 123 -4.03 -3.32 7.97
N SER A 124 -3.28 -2.21 7.97
CA SER A 124 -3.15 -1.31 9.13
C SER A 124 -4.50 -0.76 9.56
N THR A 125 -5.30 -0.29 8.60
CA THR A 125 -6.66 0.21 8.86
C THR A 125 -7.55 -0.86 9.51
N LEU A 126 -7.49 -2.10 9.03
CA LEU A 126 -8.21 -3.21 9.64
C LEU A 126 -7.75 -3.43 11.09
N GLY A 127 -6.44 -3.46 11.33
CA GLY A 127 -5.89 -3.59 12.68
C GLY A 127 -6.30 -2.45 13.61
N LYS A 128 -6.30 -1.22 13.10
CA LYS A 128 -6.78 -0.03 13.82
C LYS A 128 -8.27 -0.12 14.15
N PHE A 129 -9.09 -0.52 13.18
CA PHE A 129 -10.52 -0.74 13.38
C PHE A 129 -10.80 -1.78 14.46
N LEU A 130 -10.11 -2.90 14.45
CA LEU A 130 -10.28 -3.95 15.46
C LEU A 130 -9.90 -3.51 16.88
N LYS A 131 -8.96 -2.57 17.00
CA LYS A 131 -8.54 -2.00 18.29
C LYS A 131 -9.48 -0.91 18.79
N THR A 132 -10.00 -0.08 17.91
CA THR A 132 -10.70 1.18 18.26
C THR A 132 -12.19 1.18 17.97
N GLY A 133 -12.68 0.29 17.09
CA GLY A 133 -14.03 0.33 16.55
C GLY A 133 -14.29 1.49 15.58
N ILE A 134 -13.27 2.31 15.27
CA ILE A 134 -13.42 3.47 14.38
C ILE A 134 -13.13 3.03 12.95
N PRO A 135 -14.09 3.16 12.02
CA PRO A 135 -13.88 2.80 10.61
C PRO A 135 -12.89 3.75 9.93
N LEU A 136 -12.56 3.47 8.66
CA LEU A 136 -11.71 4.34 7.85
C LEU A 136 -12.43 5.67 7.57
N VAL A 137 -12.13 6.68 8.36
CA VAL A 137 -12.67 8.05 8.22
C VAL A 137 -11.61 9.07 7.81
N THR A 138 -10.35 8.73 7.99
CA THR A 138 -9.20 9.53 7.55
C THR A 138 -8.29 8.72 6.67
N LYS A 139 -7.55 9.38 5.80
CA LYS A 139 -6.55 8.75 4.96
C LYS A 139 -5.29 9.59 4.90
N ARG A 140 -4.13 8.92 5.02
CA ARG A 140 -2.84 9.54 4.77
C ARG A 140 -2.61 9.66 3.27
N VAL A 141 -2.22 10.84 2.81
CA VAL A 141 -1.92 11.13 1.41
C VAL A 141 -0.58 11.82 1.30
N THR A 142 0.17 11.51 0.24
CA THR A 142 1.38 12.24 -0.12
C THR A 142 0.98 13.38 -1.05
N VAL A 143 1.37 14.60 -0.70
CA VAL A 143 1.25 15.79 -1.55
C VAL A 143 2.65 16.19 -1.97
N GLU A 144 2.94 16.12 -3.25
CA GLU A 144 4.27 16.29 -3.82
C GLU A 144 4.18 16.98 -5.18
N GLY A 145 5.26 17.56 -5.66
CA GLY A 145 5.38 18.14 -6.98
C GLY A 145 6.06 19.50 -6.98
N ASP A 146 6.51 19.92 -8.15
CA ASP A 146 7.29 21.13 -8.35
C ASP A 146 6.55 22.41 -7.94
N ALA A 147 5.22 22.39 -8.10
CA ALA A 147 4.35 23.52 -7.80
C ALA A 147 3.98 23.64 -6.31
N ILE A 148 4.15 22.58 -5.49
CA ILE A 148 3.73 22.57 -4.10
C ILE A 148 4.75 23.30 -3.21
N ALA A 149 4.27 24.23 -2.38
CA ALA A 149 5.15 25.03 -1.53
C ALA A 149 5.84 24.18 -0.44
N LYS A 150 5.10 23.27 0.20
CA LYS A 150 5.60 22.38 1.26
C LYS A 150 5.19 20.92 1.00
N PRO A 151 5.97 20.18 0.19
CA PRO A 151 5.70 18.77 -0.04
C PRO A 151 5.74 17.97 1.25
N GLN A 152 4.71 17.17 1.50
CA GLN A 152 4.60 16.37 2.74
C GLN A 152 3.52 15.28 2.67
N ASN A 153 3.57 14.38 3.64
CA ASN A 153 2.45 13.47 3.93
C ASN A 153 1.53 14.14 4.94
N ILE A 154 0.23 14.14 4.66
CA ILE A 154 -0.79 14.64 5.58
C ILE A 154 -1.89 13.59 5.76
N GLU A 155 -2.52 13.61 6.92
CA GLU A 155 -3.71 12.81 7.18
C GLU A 155 -4.94 13.71 7.06
N VAL A 156 -5.86 13.31 6.20
CA VAL A 156 -7.06 14.09 5.89
C VAL A 156 -8.33 13.25 6.01
N PRO A 157 -9.46 13.84 6.44
CA PRO A 157 -10.76 13.18 6.37
C PRO A 157 -11.12 12.76 4.93
N ILE A 158 -11.78 11.63 4.80
CA ILE A 158 -12.30 11.19 3.50
C ILE A 158 -13.37 12.20 3.05
N GLY A 159 -13.26 12.66 1.79
CA GLY A 159 -14.12 13.70 1.24
C GLY A 159 -13.52 15.11 1.27
N THR A 160 -12.32 15.29 1.85
CA THR A 160 -11.59 16.57 1.78
C THR A 160 -11.32 16.96 0.33
N LEU A 161 -11.59 18.21 -0.01
CA LEU A 161 -11.35 18.72 -1.36
C LEU A 161 -9.85 18.81 -1.66
N TYR A 162 -9.46 18.56 -2.89
CA TYR A 162 -8.05 18.69 -3.32
C TYR A 162 -7.47 20.07 -3.08
N ARG A 163 -8.28 21.13 -3.21
CA ARG A 163 -7.88 22.49 -2.90
C ARG A 163 -7.42 22.61 -1.45
N ASP A 164 -8.26 22.13 -0.52
CA ASP A 164 -7.96 22.22 0.91
C ASP A 164 -6.71 21.40 1.27
N VAL A 165 -6.49 20.28 0.59
CA VAL A 165 -5.28 19.46 0.73
C VAL A 165 -4.04 20.21 0.26
N ILE A 166 -4.12 20.90 -0.88
CA ILE A 166 -3.02 21.73 -1.43
C ILE A 166 -2.76 22.93 -0.50
N ASP A 167 -3.81 23.61 -0.05
CA ASP A 167 -3.70 24.76 0.84
C ASP A 167 -3.06 24.38 2.19
N ALA A 168 -3.40 23.21 2.73
CA ALA A 168 -2.76 22.67 3.94
C ALA A 168 -1.25 22.39 3.76
N CYS A 169 -0.82 22.18 2.51
CA CYS A 169 0.59 22.04 2.15
C CYS A 169 1.25 23.37 1.75
N GLY A 170 0.67 24.49 2.15
CA GLY A 170 1.19 25.83 1.89
C GLY A 170 0.81 26.42 0.53
N GLY A 171 -0.09 25.74 -0.19
CA GLY A 171 -0.56 26.20 -1.50
C GLY A 171 0.44 25.94 -2.64
N VAL A 172 0.17 26.60 -3.75
CA VAL A 172 1.08 26.64 -4.92
C VAL A 172 2.16 27.69 -4.68
N LYS A 173 3.40 27.38 -5.06
CA LYS A 173 4.52 28.31 -4.96
C LYS A 173 4.23 29.61 -5.71
N GLU A 174 4.68 30.73 -5.17
CA GLU A 174 4.56 32.02 -5.81
C GLU A 174 5.25 32.05 -7.18
N GLY A 175 4.58 32.58 -8.19
CA GLY A 175 5.10 32.66 -9.55
C GLY A 175 5.06 31.37 -10.36
N VAL A 176 4.49 30.30 -9.81
CA VAL A 176 4.31 29.02 -10.50
C VAL A 176 2.85 28.84 -10.93
N GLU A 177 2.65 28.57 -12.21
CA GLU A 177 1.34 28.21 -12.74
C GLU A 177 1.09 26.71 -12.57
N LEU A 178 -0.08 26.35 -12.01
CA LEU A 178 -0.46 24.97 -11.82
C LEU A 178 -0.92 24.35 -13.15
N GLY A 179 -0.06 23.55 -13.79
CA GLY A 179 -0.36 22.94 -15.08
C GLY A 179 -1.24 21.69 -14.99
N LYS A 180 -0.90 20.78 -14.08
CA LYS A 180 -1.65 19.51 -13.91
C LYS A 180 -1.64 19.05 -12.45
N ILE A 181 -2.73 18.45 -12.05
CA ILE A 181 -2.82 17.66 -10.82
C ILE A 181 -2.96 16.18 -11.20
N ILE A 182 -2.05 15.36 -10.70
CA ILE A 182 -2.09 13.91 -10.89
C ILE A 182 -2.51 13.28 -9.57
N PHE A 183 -3.55 12.45 -9.61
CA PHE A 183 -4.04 11.80 -8.40
C PHE A 183 -4.43 10.34 -8.65
N GLY A 184 -4.46 9.60 -7.57
CA GLY A 184 -4.92 8.22 -7.56
C GLY A 184 -3.82 7.17 -7.70
N CYS A 185 -4.27 5.94 -7.63
CA CYS A 185 -3.44 4.75 -7.69
C CYS A 185 -2.78 4.56 -9.07
N LEU A 186 -3.53 4.81 -10.11
CA LEU A 186 -3.04 4.91 -11.49
C LEU A 186 -2.99 6.39 -11.80
N LEU A 187 -1.92 6.86 -12.38
CA LEU A 187 -1.66 8.27 -12.67
C LEU A 187 -2.77 8.91 -13.55
N TYR A 188 -3.92 9.17 -12.93
CA TYR A 188 -4.98 9.92 -13.58
C TYR A 188 -4.67 11.41 -13.52
N THR A 189 -4.76 12.07 -14.66
CA THR A 189 -4.71 13.52 -14.73
C THR A 189 -6.11 14.09 -14.60
N SER A 190 -6.32 15.03 -13.67
CA SER A 190 -7.48 15.90 -13.71
C SER A 190 -7.19 17.04 -14.67
N PRO A 191 -8.12 17.41 -15.55
CA PRO A 191 -8.04 18.69 -16.22
C PRO A 191 -8.12 19.79 -15.15
N SER A 192 -7.23 20.73 -15.23
CA SER A 192 -7.19 21.94 -14.40
C SER A 192 -8.44 22.81 -14.63
#